data_d10c8cc43377c2de8d30d84e908a895c
#
_entry.id   d10c8cc43377c2de8d30d84e908a895c
#
_cell.length_a   1.000
_cell.length_b   1.000
_cell.length_c   1.000
_cell.angle_alpha   90.00
_cell.angle_beta   90.00
_cell.angle_gamma   90.00
#
_symmetry.space_group_name_H-M   'P 1'
#
loop_
_entity.id
_entity.type
_entity.pdbx_description
1 polymer ?
#
loop_
_entity_poly.entity_id
_entity_poly.type
_entity_poly.pdbx_seq_one_letter_code
_entity_poly.pdbx_strand_id
1 'polypeptide(L)'
;ANCGQNPHSAEVLPDGNIVTAESKNGEISTFVVDTVKVLGAKANTVKLGNAHNVVWDKKRSYLYATATITGGVTALFRFKYDGNRSNPKLTNQTRIYTFDKESGGHDLFPVYGEEDKLWLTAASAVYKFDLTGVTDATTNASAEPTCEKVYSIGDIKSICNGPDGILMLKPTEEWWAEGLVNEKGEELFKMDGAKIYKGRWMIDNTFSYPEKHDFVLGED
;
A
#
# COMPACT_ATOMS: atom_id res chain seq x y z
N ALA A 1 -7.06 -14.95 -12.45
CA ALA A 1 -7.35 -15.23 -11.04
C ALA A 1 -8.54 -14.39 -10.60
N ASN A 2 -9.36 -14.90 -9.69
CA ASN A 2 -10.39 -14.11 -9.05
C ASN A 2 -9.79 -13.51 -7.79
N CYS A 3 -9.53 -12.20 -7.80
CA CYS A 3 -8.97 -11.46 -6.68
C CYS A 3 -10.02 -10.97 -5.67
N GLY A 4 -11.16 -11.65 -5.59
CA GLY A 4 -12.22 -11.31 -4.63
C GLY A 4 -13.01 -10.06 -5.01
N GLN A 5 -13.54 -9.35 -4.01
CA GLN A 5 -14.42 -8.21 -4.23
C GLN A 5 -13.78 -6.91 -3.76
N ASN A 6 -13.79 -5.92 -4.65
CA ASN A 6 -13.29 -4.58 -4.43
C ASN A 6 -11.79 -4.55 -4.05
N PRO A 7 -10.90 -5.02 -4.96
CA PRO A 7 -9.45 -4.90 -4.73
C PRO A 7 -9.04 -3.43 -4.80
N HIS A 8 -8.30 -2.98 -3.80
CA HIS A 8 -7.83 -1.60 -3.69
C HIS A 8 -6.34 -1.44 -3.96
N SER A 9 -5.57 -2.50 -3.77
CA SER A 9 -4.12 -2.46 -3.95
C SER A 9 -3.61 -3.84 -4.31
N ALA A 10 -2.53 -3.86 -5.08
CA ALA A 10 -1.75 -5.05 -5.39
C ALA A 10 -0.27 -4.73 -5.31
N GLU A 11 0.53 -5.70 -4.90
CA GLU A 11 1.99 -5.58 -4.80
C GLU A 11 2.64 -6.85 -5.33
N VAL A 12 3.81 -6.71 -5.95
CA VAL A 12 4.63 -7.85 -6.38
C VAL A 12 5.55 -8.26 -5.24
N LEU A 13 5.56 -9.54 -4.92
CA LEU A 13 6.44 -10.14 -3.91
C LEU A 13 7.81 -10.50 -4.52
N PRO A 14 8.86 -10.71 -3.70
CA PRO A 14 10.23 -10.89 -4.19
C PRO A 14 10.44 -12.05 -5.16
N ASP A 15 9.57 -13.04 -5.11
CA ASP A 15 9.61 -14.25 -5.96
C ASP A 15 8.70 -14.14 -7.20
N GLY A 16 8.13 -12.95 -7.46
CA GLY A 16 7.23 -12.68 -8.57
C GLY A 16 5.76 -13.04 -8.32
N ASN A 17 5.43 -13.56 -7.16
CA ASN A 17 4.05 -13.75 -6.74
C ASN A 17 3.37 -12.39 -6.47
N ILE A 18 2.05 -12.38 -6.39
CA ILE A 18 1.26 -11.15 -6.17
C ILE A 18 0.50 -11.25 -4.84
N VAL A 19 0.40 -10.14 -4.15
CA VAL A 19 -0.49 -9.97 -3.02
C VAL A 19 -1.49 -8.85 -3.30
N THR A 20 -2.75 -9.01 -2.85
CA THR A 20 -3.81 -8.01 -3.00
C THR A 20 -4.45 -7.67 -1.66
N ALA A 21 -4.94 -6.43 -1.54
CA ALA A 21 -5.84 -6.00 -0.47
C ALA A 21 -7.27 -5.91 -1.01
N GLU A 22 -8.21 -6.57 -0.34
CA GLU A 22 -9.61 -6.70 -0.76
C GLU A 22 -10.53 -6.16 0.35
N SER A 23 -11.03 -4.94 0.18
CA SER A 23 -11.74 -4.24 1.26
C SER A 23 -13.09 -4.87 1.60
N LYS A 24 -13.88 -5.26 0.60
CA LYS A 24 -15.23 -5.79 0.82
C LYS A 24 -15.22 -7.15 1.51
N ASN A 25 -14.25 -8.00 1.18
CA ASN A 25 -14.08 -9.30 1.84
C ASN A 25 -13.33 -9.19 3.18
N GLY A 26 -12.65 -8.05 3.43
CA GLY A 26 -11.76 -7.89 4.57
C GLY A 26 -10.62 -8.89 4.54
N GLU A 27 -9.89 -8.94 3.43
CA GLU A 27 -8.87 -9.97 3.17
C GLU A 27 -7.62 -9.38 2.54
N ILE A 28 -6.49 -10.03 2.81
CA ILE A 28 -5.28 -9.96 2.01
C ILE A 28 -5.04 -11.34 1.43
N SER A 29 -4.88 -11.40 0.11
CA SER A 29 -4.73 -12.66 -0.62
C SER A 29 -3.41 -12.71 -1.36
N THR A 30 -2.73 -13.86 -1.30
CA THR A 30 -1.53 -14.15 -2.10
C THR A 30 -1.89 -15.03 -3.29
N PHE A 31 -1.20 -14.81 -4.41
CA PHE A 31 -1.43 -15.51 -5.66
C PHE A 31 -0.11 -16.06 -6.19
N VAL A 32 -0.12 -17.32 -6.57
CA VAL A 32 0.96 -17.90 -7.38
C VAL A 32 0.83 -17.38 -8.79
N VAL A 33 1.91 -16.81 -9.31
CA VAL A 33 1.99 -16.35 -10.70
C VAL A 33 2.74 -17.38 -11.54
N ASP A 34 2.05 -17.93 -12.53
CA ASP A 34 2.62 -18.80 -13.56
C ASP A 34 2.78 -17.98 -14.84
N THR A 35 4.01 -17.62 -15.16
CA THR A 35 4.33 -16.78 -16.32
C THR A 35 4.13 -17.52 -17.65
N VAL A 36 4.20 -18.85 -17.65
CA VAL A 36 3.98 -19.66 -18.84
C VAL A 36 2.49 -19.76 -19.18
N LYS A 37 1.66 -19.99 -18.17
CA LYS A 37 0.20 -20.09 -18.34
C LYS A 37 -0.51 -18.74 -18.28
N VAL A 38 0.22 -17.67 -17.96
CA VAL A 38 -0.35 -16.30 -17.78
C VAL A 38 -1.53 -16.29 -16.80
N LEU A 39 -1.52 -17.17 -15.81
CA LEU A 39 -2.60 -17.34 -14.84
C LEU A 39 -2.03 -17.27 -13.43
N GLY A 40 -2.67 -16.43 -12.61
CA GLY A 40 -2.46 -16.45 -11.17
C GLY A 40 -3.53 -17.34 -10.50
N ALA A 41 -3.11 -18.18 -9.59
CA ALA A 41 -4.00 -18.93 -8.71
C ALA A 41 -3.94 -18.37 -7.29
N LYS A 42 -5.09 -18.11 -6.67
CA LYS A 42 -5.16 -17.71 -5.27
C LYS A 42 -4.61 -18.86 -4.41
N ALA A 43 -3.56 -18.56 -3.66
CA ALA A 43 -2.88 -19.56 -2.84
C ALA A 43 -3.38 -19.50 -1.39
N ASN A 44 -3.31 -18.33 -0.77
CA ASN A 44 -3.68 -18.14 0.64
C ASN A 44 -4.40 -16.82 0.85
N THR A 45 -5.08 -16.74 1.99
CA THR A 45 -5.81 -15.56 2.42
C THR A 45 -5.65 -15.39 3.93
N VAL A 46 -5.41 -14.15 4.35
CA VAL A 46 -5.48 -13.74 5.76
C VAL A 46 -6.60 -12.72 5.93
N LYS A 47 -7.32 -12.80 7.05
CA LYS A 47 -8.39 -11.85 7.36
C LYS A 47 -7.81 -10.55 7.87
N LEU A 48 -8.21 -9.45 7.25
CA LEU A 48 -7.85 -8.09 7.66
C LEU A 48 -8.98 -7.15 7.29
N GLY A 49 -9.79 -6.74 8.26
CA GLY A 49 -11.03 -6.00 8.03
C GLY A 49 -10.81 -4.72 7.24
N ASN A 50 -11.59 -4.55 6.17
CA ASN A 50 -11.52 -3.38 5.29
C ASN A 50 -10.08 -3.06 4.83
N ALA A 51 -9.34 -4.09 4.38
CA ALA A 51 -7.98 -3.94 3.89
C ALA A 51 -7.93 -3.07 2.63
N HIS A 52 -7.09 -2.02 2.62
CA HIS A 52 -7.03 -1.07 1.52
C HIS A 52 -5.70 -1.04 0.79
N ASN A 53 -4.61 -1.34 1.46
CA ASN A 53 -3.29 -1.20 0.86
C ASN A 53 -2.37 -2.34 1.26
N VAL A 54 -1.42 -2.62 0.37
CA VAL A 54 -0.27 -3.49 0.61
C VAL A 54 0.97 -2.83 0.02
N VAL A 55 2.09 -2.89 0.74
CA VAL A 55 3.41 -2.42 0.32
C VAL A 55 4.48 -3.38 0.80
N TRP A 56 5.35 -3.82 -0.09
CA TRP A 56 6.49 -4.66 0.24
C TRP A 56 7.70 -3.83 0.65
N ASP A 57 8.26 -4.10 1.82
CA ASP A 57 9.53 -3.55 2.30
C ASP A 57 10.65 -4.57 2.06
N LYS A 58 11.46 -4.34 1.03
CA LYS A 58 12.57 -5.23 0.69
C LYS A 58 13.67 -5.23 1.76
N LYS A 59 13.89 -4.09 2.44
CA LYS A 59 14.95 -3.92 3.43
C LYS A 59 14.72 -4.79 4.67
N ARG A 60 13.46 -4.86 5.13
CA ARG A 60 13.07 -5.59 6.35
C ARG A 60 12.40 -6.93 6.06
N SER A 61 12.11 -7.21 4.78
CA SER A 61 11.34 -8.38 4.35
C SER A 61 9.96 -8.48 5.02
N TYR A 62 9.25 -7.33 5.07
CA TYR A 62 7.90 -7.25 5.58
C TYR A 62 6.91 -6.78 4.51
N LEU A 63 5.69 -7.28 4.60
CA LEU A 63 4.55 -6.66 3.94
C LEU A 63 3.82 -5.78 4.95
N TYR A 64 3.61 -4.52 4.60
CA TYR A 64 2.74 -3.61 5.36
C TYR A 64 1.37 -3.53 4.72
N ALA A 65 0.35 -3.38 5.55
CA ALA A 65 -1.03 -3.19 5.09
C ALA A 65 -1.80 -2.26 6.02
N THR A 66 -2.70 -1.46 5.46
CA THR A 66 -3.66 -0.67 6.23
C THR A 66 -5.01 -1.38 6.30
N ALA A 67 -5.67 -1.22 7.43
CA ALA A 67 -6.99 -1.77 7.67
C ALA A 67 -7.82 -0.88 8.59
N THR A 68 -9.13 -1.04 8.55
CA THR A 68 -10.02 -0.48 9.55
C THR A 68 -10.31 -1.55 10.61
N ILE A 69 -10.00 -1.23 11.86
CA ILE A 69 -10.25 -2.10 13.00
C ILE A 69 -11.58 -1.76 13.70
N THR A 70 -11.94 -2.53 14.72
CA THR A 70 -13.12 -2.27 15.57
C THR A 70 -13.14 -0.82 16.04
N GLY A 71 -14.29 -0.17 15.93
CA GLY A 71 -14.43 1.27 16.22
C GLY A 71 -14.21 2.18 15.01
N GLY A 72 -13.96 1.62 13.82
CA GLY A 72 -13.80 2.39 12.58
C GLY A 72 -12.44 3.07 12.42
N VAL A 73 -11.46 2.72 13.25
CA VAL A 73 -10.15 3.37 13.30
C VAL A 73 -9.17 2.71 12.34
N THR A 74 -8.36 3.51 11.67
CA THR A 74 -7.28 3.03 10.78
C THR A 74 -6.13 2.47 11.61
N ALA A 75 -5.59 1.34 11.17
CA ALA A 75 -4.41 0.73 11.75
C ALA A 75 -3.43 0.24 10.69
N LEU A 76 -2.14 0.23 11.03
CA LEU A 76 -1.07 -0.33 10.21
C LEU A 76 -0.67 -1.69 10.76
N PHE A 77 -0.62 -2.65 9.85
CA PHE A 77 -0.22 -4.03 10.12
C PHE A 77 1.04 -4.39 9.37
N ARG A 78 1.79 -5.29 9.96
CA ARG A 78 2.98 -5.92 9.39
C ARG A 78 2.76 -7.42 9.29
N PHE A 79 3.25 -8.02 8.21
CA PHE A 79 3.27 -9.46 7.97
C PHE A 79 4.67 -9.91 7.59
N LYS A 80 5.01 -11.15 7.91
CA LYS A 80 6.12 -11.86 7.28
C LYS A 80 5.62 -12.60 6.05
N TYR A 81 6.46 -12.63 5.02
CA TYR A 81 6.27 -13.45 3.84
C TYR A 81 7.16 -14.69 3.95
N ASP A 82 6.61 -15.88 3.70
CA ASP A 82 7.34 -17.14 3.86
C ASP A 82 8.30 -17.48 2.70
N GLY A 83 8.23 -16.72 1.59
CA GLY A 83 9.07 -16.91 0.42
C GLY A 83 8.81 -18.22 -0.34
N ASN A 84 7.72 -18.90 -0.08
CA ASN A 84 7.37 -20.13 -0.77
C ASN A 84 6.67 -19.83 -2.10
N ARG A 85 7.43 -19.82 -3.20
CA ARG A 85 6.94 -19.47 -4.53
C ARG A 85 5.74 -20.30 -4.97
N SER A 86 5.68 -21.58 -4.60
CA SER A 86 4.60 -22.48 -5.03
C SER A 86 3.34 -22.40 -4.17
N ASN A 87 3.47 -21.86 -2.95
CA ASN A 87 2.36 -21.74 -2.01
C ASN A 87 2.61 -20.55 -1.07
N PRO A 88 2.61 -19.31 -1.61
CA PRO A 88 2.96 -18.11 -0.88
C PRO A 88 2.02 -17.84 0.29
N LYS A 89 2.57 -17.57 1.48
CA LYS A 89 1.80 -17.30 2.69
C LYS A 89 2.29 -16.06 3.42
N LEU A 90 1.35 -15.30 3.92
CA LEU A 90 1.61 -14.26 4.91
C LEU A 90 1.43 -14.86 6.31
N THR A 91 2.38 -14.58 7.18
CA THR A 91 2.42 -15.07 8.56
C THR A 91 2.69 -13.91 9.52
N ASN A 92 2.61 -14.17 10.83
CA ASN A 92 2.93 -13.21 11.87
C ASN A 92 2.24 -11.85 11.70
N GLN A 93 0.91 -11.88 11.42
CA GLN A 93 0.09 -10.68 11.38
C GLN A 93 0.21 -9.90 12.70
N THR A 94 0.83 -8.74 12.65
CA THR A 94 1.06 -7.91 13.83
C THR A 94 0.55 -6.49 13.56
N ARG A 95 -0.32 -5.99 14.41
CA ARG A 95 -0.67 -4.57 14.42
C ARG A 95 0.48 -3.79 15.05
N ILE A 96 1.05 -2.84 14.31
CA ILE A 96 2.21 -2.07 14.75
C ILE A 96 1.89 -0.61 15.06
N TYR A 97 0.74 -0.11 14.57
CA TYR A 97 0.29 1.25 14.87
C TYR A 97 -1.25 1.35 14.78
N THR A 98 -1.83 2.20 15.60
CA THR A 98 -3.25 2.56 15.54
C THR A 98 -3.36 4.08 15.51
N PHE A 99 -4.04 4.60 14.50
CA PHE A 99 -4.29 6.03 14.38
C PHE A 99 -5.39 6.43 15.35
N ASP A 100 -5.09 7.33 16.29
CA ASP A 100 -6.09 7.81 17.24
C ASP A 100 -7.14 8.66 16.51
N LYS A 101 -8.40 8.24 16.61
CA LYS A 101 -9.58 8.93 16.03
C LYS A 101 -9.56 9.11 14.50
N GLU A 102 -8.65 8.46 13.77
CA GLU A 102 -8.61 8.52 12.32
C GLU A 102 -9.22 7.26 11.70
N SER A 103 -10.03 7.45 10.68
CA SER A 103 -10.67 6.39 9.91
C SER A 103 -10.26 6.48 8.43
N GLY A 104 -10.72 5.56 7.61
CA GLY A 104 -10.71 5.69 6.14
C GLY A 104 -9.34 5.79 5.50
N GLY A 105 -8.35 5.02 5.96
CA GLY A 105 -7.03 4.95 5.32
C GLY A 105 -7.13 4.38 3.89
N HIS A 106 -6.97 5.24 2.87
CA HIS A 106 -7.14 4.85 1.47
C HIS A 106 -5.83 4.60 0.75
N ASP A 107 -4.71 5.12 1.25
CA ASP A 107 -3.41 4.96 0.62
C ASP A 107 -2.30 4.64 1.62
N LEU A 108 -1.37 3.82 1.17
CA LEU A 108 -0.09 3.52 1.78
C LEU A 108 0.90 3.39 0.63
N PHE A 109 1.94 4.24 0.59
CA PHE A 109 2.88 4.27 -0.52
C PHE A 109 4.27 4.74 -0.08
N PRO A 110 5.37 4.24 -0.67
CA PRO A 110 6.70 4.70 -0.36
C PRO A 110 6.90 6.21 -0.58
N VAL A 111 7.72 6.82 0.27
CA VAL A 111 8.17 8.20 0.08
C VAL A 111 9.40 8.19 -0.81
N TYR A 112 9.30 8.78 -2.00
CA TYR A 112 10.43 8.92 -2.91
C TYR A 112 11.57 9.69 -2.26
N GLY A 113 12.78 9.11 -2.31
CA GLY A 113 13.99 9.70 -1.71
C GLY A 113 14.13 9.48 -0.21
N GLU A 114 13.20 8.81 0.46
CA GLU A 114 13.25 8.51 1.90
C GLU A 114 13.02 6.99 2.13
N GLU A 115 14.09 6.21 2.13
CA GLU A 115 14.04 4.73 2.11
C GLU A 115 13.27 4.06 3.26
N ASP A 116 13.11 4.74 4.39
CA ASP A 116 12.47 4.19 5.57
C ASP A 116 11.08 4.77 5.83
N LYS A 117 10.50 5.47 4.84
CA LYS A 117 9.23 6.17 5.09
C LYS A 117 8.14 5.78 4.12
N LEU A 118 6.91 5.79 4.65
CA LEU A 118 5.69 5.57 3.89
C LEU A 118 4.75 6.76 4.04
N TRP A 119 4.13 7.17 2.93
CA TRP A 119 2.92 7.95 2.95
C TRP A 119 1.76 7.10 3.43
N LEU A 120 0.90 7.68 4.25
CA LEU A 120 -0.37 7.08 4.65
C LEU A 120 -1.44 8.15 4.66
N THR A 121 -2.59 7.84 4.04
CA THR A 121 -3.75 8.74 4.09
C THR A 121 -4.78 8.24 5.08
N ALA A 122 -5.45 9.17 5.76
CA ALA A 122 -6.58 8.91 6.64
C ALA A 122 -7.73 9.88 6.32
N ALA A 123 -8.84 9.78 7.02
CA ALA A 123 -10.04 10.57 6.71
C ALA A 123 -9.80 12.08 6.77
N SER A 124 -8.97 12.56 7.69
CA SER A 124 -8.80 13.99 7.93
C SER A 124 -7.43 14.53 7.52
N ALA A 125 -6.47 13.66 7.25
CA ALA A 125 -5.09 14.08 7.05
C ALA A 125 -4.23 13.09 6.26
N VAL A 126 -3.07 13.56 5.83
CA VAL A 126 -1.98 12.75 5.27
C VAL A 126 -0.84 12.69 6.26
N TYR A 127 -0.31 11.51 6.43
CA TYR A 127 0.75 11.19 7.37
C TYR A 127 2.00 10.66 6.66
N LYS A 128 3.14 10.86 7.28
CA LYS A 128 4.40 10.20 6.96
C LYS A 128 4.76 9.27 8.11
N PHE A 129 4.95 8.01 7.81
CA PHE A 129 5.24 6.95 8.76
C PHE A 129 6.71 6.56 8.67
N ASP A 130 7.44 6.64 9.80
CA ASP A 130 8.86 6.28 9.86
C ASP A 130 9.03 4.85 10.36
N LEU A 131 9.68 4.03 9.53
CA LEU A 131 9.90 2.61 9.78
C LEU A 131 11.29 2.31 10.36
N THR A 132 12.13 3.32 10.60
CA THR A 132 13.54 3.12 11.00
C THR A 132 13.67 2.19 12.22
N GLY A 133 12.81 2.35 13.23
CA GLY A 133 12.80 1.52 14.45
C GLY A 133 11.97 0.24 14.34
N VAL A 134 11.36 -0.07 13.19
CA VAL A 134 10.49 -1.25 13.07
C VAL A 134 11.31 -2.53 13.01
N THR A 135 11.03 -3.46 13.94
CA THR A 135 11.65 -4.78 14.06
C THR A 135 10.59 -5.86 14.30
N ASP A 136 11.02 -7.11 14.44
CA ASP A 136 10.13 -8.23 14.80
C ASP A 136 9.42 -8.01 16.16
N ALA A 137 10.04 -7.28 17.07
CA ALA A 137 9.48 -6.97 18.39
C ALA A 137 8.49 -5.79 18.38
N THR A 138 8.42 -5.03 17.29
CA THR A 138 7.53 -3.86 17.20
C THR A 138 6.06 -4.29 17.22
N THR A 139 5.31 -3.71 18.14
CA THR A 139 3.85 -3.90 18.29
C THR A 139 3.18 -2.56 18.54
N ASN A 140 1.87 -2.52 18.52
CA ASN A 140 1.09 -1.30 18.81
C ASN A 140 1.33 -0.71 20.22
N ALA A 141 1.93 -1.48 21.13
CA ALA A 141 2.28 -1.03 22.48
C ALA A 141 3.71 -0.49 22.58
N SER A 142 4.52 -0.61 21.55
CA SER A 142 5.87 -0.05 21.52
C SER A 142 5.85 1.46 21.26
N ALA A 143 6.88 2.18 21.72
CA ALA A 143 7.01 3.63 21.48
C ALA A 143 7.28 3.98 20.01
N GLU A 144 7.63 2.99 19.22
CA GLU A 144 7.89 3.06 17.79
C GLU A 144 6.97 2.08 17.04
N PRO A 145 6.65 2.32 15.80
CA PRO A 145 7.14 3.35 14.87
C PRO A 145 6.50 4.74 15.08
N THR A 146 7.17 5.78 14.59
CA THR A 146 6.66 7.16 14.68
C THR A 146 5.83 7.53 13.46
N CYS A 147 4.88 8.43 13.66
CA CYS A 147 3.99 8.91 12.61
C CYS A 147 3.84 10.43 12.72
N GLU A 148 4.14 11.13 11.63
CA GLU A 148 4.03 12.58 11.52
C GLU A 148 2.84 12.97 10.65
N LYS A 149 2.00 13.90 11.13
CA LYS A 149 0.97 14.53 10.31
C LYS A 149 1.63 15.60 9.42
N VAL A 150 1.61 15.38 8.11
CA VAL A 150 2.24 16.28 7.13
C VAL A 150 1.23 17.27 6.55
N TYR A 151 0.05 16.79 6.15
CA TYR A 151 -0.99 17.65 5.56
C TYR A 151 -2.32 17.45 6.28
N SER A 152 -2.96 18.56 6.68
CA SER A 152 -4.33 18.57 7.21
C SER A 152 -5.35 18.64 6.07
N ILE A 153 -5.25 17.70 5.13
CA ILE A 153 -6.13 17.54 3.98
C ILE A 153 -6.74 16.15 4.06
N GLY A 154 -8.05 16.09 4.19
CA GLY A 154 -8.77 14.83 4.27
C GLY A 154 -9.17 14.27 2.91
N ASP A 155 -9.65 13.03 2.96
CA ASP A 155 -10.25 12.30 1.85
C ASP A 155 -9.33 12.04 0.66
N ILE A 156 -8.03 11.99 0.89
CA ILE A 156 -7.04 11.70 -0.16
C ILE A 156 -7.05 10.20 -0.47
N LYS A 157 -7.32 9.84 -1.73
CA LYS A 157 -7.37 8.45 -2.22
C LYS A 157 -6.02 7.94 -2.71
N SER A 158 -5.13 8.84 -3.09
CA SER A 158 -3.73 8.50 -3.39
C SER A 158 -2.81 9.68 -3.16
N ILE A 159 -1.58 9.38 -2.72
CA ILE A 159 -0.49 10.33 -2.63
C ILE A 159 0.82 9.67 -3.04
N CYS A 160 1.63 10.38 -3.80
CA CYS A 160 3.04 10.09 -3.97
C CYS A 160 3.82 11.40 -4.17
N ASN A 161 5.09 11.36 -3.88
CA ASN A 161 6.02 12.41 -4.28
C ASN A 161 6.96 11.88 -5.37
N GLY A 162 7.55 12.79 -6.12
CA GLY A 162 8.50 12.50 -7.18
C GLY A 162 9.40 13.70 -7.43
N PRO A 163 10.21 13.67 -8.49
CA PRO A 163 11.07 14.80 -8.85
C PRO A 163 10.31 16.11 -9.05
N ASP A 164 9.07 16.04 -9.52
CA ASP A 164 8.23 17.21 -9.82
C ASP A 164 7.26 17.57 -8.66
N GLY A 165 7.47 17.01 -7.46
CA GLY A 165 6.71 17.34 -6.26
C GLY A 165 5.65 16.33 -5.88
N ILE A 166 4.65 16.79 -5.12
CA ILE A 166 3.55 15.96 -4.61
C ILE A 166 2.46 15.82 -5.65
N LEU A 167 1.97 14.59 -5.82
CA LEU A 167 0.82 14.25 -6.63
C LEU A 167 -0.23 13.57 -5.74
N MET A 168 -1.45 14.11 -5.72
CA MET A 168 -2.56 13.58 -4.93
C MET A 168 -3.81 13.37 -5.80
N LEU A 169 -4.61 12.39 -5.43
CA LEU A 169 -5.99 12.34 -5.84
C LEU A 169 -6.90 12.71 -4.67
N LYS A 170 -7.57 13.84 -4.80
CA LYS A 170 -8.65 14.26 -3.93
C LYS A 170 -9.96 14.15 -4.72
N PRO A 171 -10.93 13.32 -4.30
CA PRO A 171 -12.18 13.20 -5.02
C PRO A 171 -12.92 14.52 -5.13
N THR A 172 -13.49 14.77 -6.30
CA THR A 172 -14.47 15.84 -6.54
C THR A 172 -15.90 15.29 -6.65
N GLU A 173 -16.00 13.98 -6.86
CA GLU A 173 -17.22 13.19 -6.85
C GLU A 173 -17.13 12.14 -5.73
N GLU A 174 -17.99 11.14 -5.69
CA GLU A 174 -18.10 10.15 -4.59
C GLU A 174 -16.77 9.55 -4.16
N TRP A 175 -15.98 9.03 -5.12
CA TRP A 175 -14.70 8.33 -4.84
C TRP A 175 -13.61 8.63 -5.89
N TRP A 176 -13.89 9.47 -6.90
CA TRP A 176 -13.02 9.73 -8.04
C TRP A 176 -12.97 11.24 -8.37
N ALA A 177 -12.01 11.61 -9.20
CA ALA A 177 -11.90 12.92 -9.81
C ALA A 177 -11.48 12.78 -11.28
N GLU A 178 -11.70 13.83 -12.09
CA GLU A 178 -11.20 13.90 -13.45
C GLU A 178 -9.74 14.33 -13.52
N GLY A 179 -9.14 14.74 -12.40
CA GLY A 179 -7.78 15.25 -12.34
C GLY A 179 -7.03 14.87 -11.09
N LEU A 180 -5.77 15.26 -11.07
CA LEU A 180 -4.84 15.10 -9.98
C LEU A 180 -4.32 16.47 -9.55
N VAL A 181 -4.05 16.63 -8.26
CA VAL A 181 -3.65 17.91 -7.65
C VAL A 181 -2.34 17.78 -6.88
N ASN A 182 -1.71 18.90 -6.59
CA ASN A 182 -0.61 18.99 -5.63
C ASN A 182 -1.14 19.17 -4.18
N GLU A 183 -0.21 19.35 -3.23
CA GLU A 183 -0.52 19.55 -1.80
C GLU A 183 -1.24 20.87 -1.49
N LYS A 184 -1.28 21.80 -2.45
CA LYS A 184 -2.01 23.07 -2.35
C LYS A 184 -3.41 22.98 -2.98
N GLY A 185 -3.74 21.85 -3.62
CA GLY A 185 -4.99 21.68 -4.36
C GLY A 185 -4.96 22.28 -5.77
N GLU A 186 -3.79 22.65 -6.27
CA GLU A 186 -3.61 23.14 -7.64
C GLU A 186 -3.63 21.93 -8.61
N GLU A 187 -4.38 22.05 -9.69
CA GLU A 187 -4.51 21.00 -10.70
C GLU A 187 -3.18 20.81 -11.46
N LEU A 188 -2.66 19.58 -11.45
CA LEU A 188 -1.46 19.19 -12.18
C LEU A 188 -1.80 18.42 -13.45
N PHE A 189 -2.88 17.70 -13.46
CA PHE A 189 -3.33 16.88 -14.57
C PHE A 189 -4.85 16.82 -14.57
N LYS A 190 -5.46 16.86 -15.75
CA LYS A 190 -6.88 16.67 -15.94
C LYS A 190 -7.16 15.90 -17.22
N MET A 191 -8.17 15.04 -17.17
CA MET A 191 -8.74 14.33 -18.31
C MET A 191 -10.25 14.33 -18.21
N ASP A 192 -10.90 15.15 -19.00
CA ASP A 192 -12.36 15.29 -19.00
C ASP A 192 -13.04 13.95 -19.24
N GLY A 193 -14.03 13.64 -18.42
CA GLY A 193 -14.78 12.38 -18.45
C GLY A 193 -14.06 11.18 -17.81
N ALA A 194 -12.82 11.33 -17.35
CA ALA A 194 -12.12 10.26 -16.62
C ALA A 194 -12.69 10.08 -15.22
N LYS A 195 -12.60 8.83 -14.71
CA LYS A 195 -12.88 8.49 -13.32
C LYS A 195 -11.61 7.95 -12.69
N ILE A 196 -10.74 8.87 -12.26
CA ILE A 196 -9.46 8.53 -11.67
C ILE A 196 -9.66 8.24 -10.19
N TYR A 197 -9.16 7.10 -9.72
CA TYR A 197 -9.18 6.73 -8.30
C TYR A 197 -7.81 6.86 -7.64
N LYS A 198 -6.74 6.53 -8.36
CA LYS A 198 -5.36 6.66 -7.89
C LYS A 198 -4.46 7.14 -9.02
N GLY A 199 -3.50 7.99 -8.69
CA GLY A 199 -2.43 8.44 -9.59
C GLY A 199 -1.06 8.27 -8.95
N ARG A 200 -0.03 8.03 -9.78
CA ARG A 200 1.36 7.88 -9.36
C ARG A 200 2.31 8.50 -10.36
N TRP A 201 3.40 9.08 -9.85
CA TRP A 201 4.56 9.32 -10.70
C TRP A 201 5.14 7.98 -11.15
N MET A 202 5.51 7.89 -12.43
CA MET A 202 6.23 6.74 -12.98
C MET A 202 7.72 6.88 -12.67
N ILE A 203 8.09 6.46 -11.48
CA ILE A 203 9.46 6.50 -10.94
C ILE A 203 9.83 5.15 -10.36
N ASP A 204 11.14 4.91 -10.19
CA ASP A 204 11.63 3.68 -9.59
C ASP A 204 11.18 3.56 -8.14
N ASN A 205 10.57 2.45 -7.81
CA ASN A 205 10.18 2.11 -6.44
C ASN A 205 11.33 1.37 -5.75
N THR A 206 12.34 2.12 -5.31
CA THR A 206 13.52 1.56 -4.62
C THR A 206 13.22 1.05 -3.21
N PHE A 207 12.07 1.35 -2.65
CA PHE A 207 11.60 0.81 -1.37
C PHE A 207 11.24 -0.67 -1.48
N SER A 208 10.48 -1.02 -2.52
CA SER A 208 9.97 -2.39 -2.71
C SER A 208 10.88 -3.24 -3.60
N TYR A 209 11.55 -2.64 -4.59
CA TYR A 209 12.28 -3.34 -5.63
C TYR A 209 13.75 -2.90 -5.71
N PRO A 210 14.67 -3.75 -6.22
CA PRO A 210 16.04 -3.34 -6.48
C PRO A 210 16.09 -2.29 -7.61
N GLU A 211 17.12 -1.44 -7.60
CA GLU A 211 17.30 -0.36 -8.59
C GLU A 211 17.50 -0.86 -10.04
N LYS A 212 17.94 -2.11 -10.21
CA LYS A 212 18.05 -2.75 -11.53
C LYS A 212 17.14 -3.97 -11.55
N HIS A 213 16.17 -3.94 -12.43
CA HIS A 213 15.38 -5.10 -12.79
C HIS A 213 16.12 -5.86 -13.91
N ASP A 214 17.13 -6.61 -13.56
CA ASP A 214 17.60 -7.67 -14.43
C ASP A 214 16.51 -8.77 -14.39
N PHE A 215 15.42 -8.54 -15.10
CA PHE A 215 14.55 -9.61 -15.54
C PHE A 215 15.36 -10.42 -16.55
N VAL A 216 16.15 -11.34 -16.07
CA VAL A 216 16.60 -12.45 -16.89
C VAL A 216 15.32 -13.26 -17.18
N LEU A 217 14.69 -12.97 -18.31
CA LEU A 217 13.74 -13.91 -18.90
C LEU A 217 14.52 -15.20 -19.01
N GLY A 218 14.13 -16.21 -18.20
CA GLY A 218 14.82 -17.47 -18.18
C GLY A 218 14.99 -17.97 -19.62
N GLU A 219 16.21 -18.22 -20.01
CA GLU A 219 16.49 -19.07 -21.14
C GLU A 219 15.97 -20.45 -20.76
N ASP A 220 15.02 -20.96 -21.57
CA ASP A 220 14.47 -22.31 -21.48
C ASP A 220 15.53 -23.39 -21.70
#